data_d4682b5ff8342261182104155adfed4b
#
_entry.id   d4682b5ff8342261182104155adfed4b
#
_cell.length_a   1.000
_cell.length_b   1.000
_cell.length_c   1.000
_cell.angle_alpha   90.00
_cell.angle_beta   90.00
_cell.angle_gamma   90.00
#
_symmetry.space_group_name_H-M   'P 1'
#
loop_
_entity.id
_entity.type
_entity.pdbx_description
1 polymer ?
#
loop_
_entity_poly.entity_id
_entity_poly.type
_entity_poly.pdbx_seq_one_letter_code
_entity_poly.pdbx_strand_id
1 'polypeptide(L)'
;MGYGPGSGIGGGRPLKASKVTHLALRNMKDQGDRIAMVTAYDASFARLCDQAGADILLVGDSLGMVVKGEDNTLAVTMEEMIYHCRSVARGVEAATGRAMIVGDLPFMSYQSAEDEAVRNAGRLLKEGKAEAVKLEGGAEYA
;
A
#
# COMPACT_ATOMS: atom_id res chain seq x y z
N MET A 1 24.67 -43.78 -4.05
CA MET A 1 24.55 -42.51 -3.31
C MET A 1 23.24 -41.84 -3.73
N GLY A 2 22.21 -41.97 -2.90
CA GLY A 2 20.88 -41.43 -3.19
C GLY A 2 20.77 -40.02 -2.64
N TYR A 3 20.43 -39.08 -3.48
CA TYR A 3 19.97 -37.74 -3.05
C TYR A 3 18.53 -37.89 -2.54
N GLY A 4 18.35 -37.67 -1.25
CA GLY A 4 17.02 -37.55 -0.66
C GLY A 4 16.34 -36.25 -1.09
N PRO A 5 14.99 -36.22 -1.17
CA PRO A 5 14.28 -35.00 -1.54
C PRO A 5 14.45 -33.94 -0.45
N GLY A 6 14.96 -32.79 -0.87
CA GLY A 6 15.11 -31.61 -0.01
C GLY A 6 13.79 -31.20 0.61
N SER A 7 13.81 -30.96 1.91
CA SER A 7 12.72 -30.40 2.71
C SER A 7 12.25 -29.08 2.10
N GLY A 8 10.99 -29.05 1.65
CA GLY A 8 10.36 -27.85 1.09
C GLY A 8 10.37 -26.69 2.08
N ILE A 9 10.95 -25.61 1.63
CA ILE A 9 10.89 -24.31 2.27
C ILE A 9 9.46 -23.77 2.13
N GLY A 10 8.86 -23.42 3.27
CA GLY A 10 7.79 -22.46 3.33
C GLY A 10 6.39 -23.03 3.37
N GLY A 11 5.92 -23.31 4.57
CA GLY A 11 4.50 -23.25 4.86
C GLY A 11 4.00 -21.83 4.64
N GLY A 12 3.67 -21.48 3.40
CA GLY A 12 2.99 -20.23 3.07
C GLY A 12 1.69 -20.19 3.87
N ARG A 13 1.46 -19.10 4.60
CA ARG A 13 0.19 -18.83 5.26
C ARG A 13 -0.93 -19.02 4.23
N PRO A 14 -1.97 -19.82 4.52
CA PRO A 14 -3.09 -19.95 3.59
C PRO A 14 -3.67 -18.56 3.33
N LEU A 15 -3.80 -18.19 2.05
CA LEU A 15 -4.35 -16.90 1.62
C LEU A 15 -5.74 -16.77 2.24
N LYS A 16 -5.93 -15.79 3.12
CA LYS A 16 -7.25 -15.48 3.64
C LYS A 16 -8.09 -14.97 2.46
N ALA A 17 -9.17 -15.67 2.13
CA ALA A 17 -10.07 -15.34 1.04
C ALA A 17 -10.84 -14.01 1.24
N SER A 18 -10.71 -13.36 2.40
CA SER A 18 -11.41 -12.13 2.73
C SER A 18 -10.53 -10.89 2.57
N LYS A 19 -11.14 -9.80 2.11
CA LYS A 19 -10.52 -8.48 2.02
C LYS A 19 -9.93 -8.05 3.36
N VAL A 20 -8.70 -7.54 3.35
CA VAL A 20 -8.07 -6.93 4.52
C VAL A 20 -8.67 -5.55 4.73
N THR A 21 -9.24 -5.35 5.92
CA THR A 21 -9.83 -4.09 6.36
C THR A 21 -9.08 -3.56 7.59
N HIS A 22 -9.30 -2.31 7.98
CA HIS A 22 -8.73 -1.76 9.22
C HIS A 22 -9.10 -2.59 10.47
N LEU A 23 -10.32 -3.16 10.51
CA LEU A 23 -10.73 -4.06 11.60
C LEU A 23 -9.97 -5.38 11.56
N ALA A 24 -9.73 -5.93 10.38
CA ALA A 24 -8.92 -7.15 10.23
C ALA A 24 -7.47 -6.90 10.71
N LEU A 25 -6.88 -5.76 10.34
CA LEU A 25 -5.53 -5.39 10.78
C LEU A 25 -5.46 -5.20 12.31
N ARG A 26 -6.47 -4.57 12.89
CA ARG A 26 -6.58 -4.43 14.36
C ARG A 26 -6.65 -5.79 15.05
N ASN A 27 -7.51 -6.68 14.57
CA ASN A 27 -7.62 -8.04 15.10
C ASN A 27 -6.30 -8.83 14.96
N MET A 28 -5.60 -8.71 13.83
CA MET A 28 -4.29 -9.32 13.65
C MET A 28 -3.29 -8.81 14.69
N LYS A 29 -3.27 -7.51 14.93
CA LYS A 29 -2.41 -6.90 15.96
C LYS A 29 -2.74 -7.42 17.35
N ASP A 30 -4.03 -7.47 17.72
CA ASP A 30 -4.49 -7.93 19.03
C ASP A 30 -4.18 -9.43 19.26
N GLN A 31 -4.12 -10.22 18.19
CA GLN A 31 -3.76 -11.64 18.20
C GLN A 31 -2.25 -11.89 18.11
N GLY A 32 -1.44 -10.84 17.95
CA GLY A 32 0.01 -10.96 17.76
C GLY A 32 0.43 -11.47 16.37
N ASP A 33 -0.50 -11.48 15.42
CA ASP A 33 -0.22 -11.83 14.02
C ASP A 33 0.62 -10.74 13.36
N ARG A 34 1.60 -11.14 12.53
CA ARG A 34 2.39 -10.19 11.76
C ARG A 34 1.60 -9.68 10.56
N ILE A 35 1.68 -8.36 10.33
CA ILE A 35 1.10 -7.69 9.18
C ILE A 35 2.20 -7.46 8.15
N ALA A 36 2.02 -7.98 6.94
CA ALA A 36 2.95 -7.80 5.83
C ALA A 36 2.53 -6.59 4.99
N MET A 37 3.32 -5.52 5.04
CA MET A 37 3.14 -4.33 4.20
C MET A 37 4.26 -4.26 3.16
N VAL A 38 3.90 -4.06 1.90
CA VAL A 38 4.83 -3.97 0.77
C VAL A 38 4.51 -2.71 -0.03
N THR A 39 5.55 -1.99 -0.46
CA THR A 39 5.38 -0.84 -1.36
C THR A 39 5.18 -1.32 -2.80
N ALA A 40 4.20 -0.77 -3.51
CA ALA A 40 3.91 -1.08 -4.90
C ALA A 40 3.47 0.19 -5.66
N TYR A 41 3.84 0.29 -6.94
CA TYR A 41 3.58 1.48 -7.75
C TYR A 41 2.82 1.20 -9.05
N ASP A 42 2.68 -0.06 -9.45
CA ASP A 42 2.02 -0.46 -10.70
C ASP A 42 1.14 -1.69 -10.53
N ALA A 43 0.29 -1.94 -11.53
CA ALA A 43 -0.67 -3.03 -11.50
C ALA A 43 -0.03 -4.43 -11.54
N SER A 44 1.09 -4.60 -12.25
CA SER A 44 1.72 -5.90 -12.40
C SER A 44 2.35 -6.37 -11.11
N PHE A 45 3.11 -5.47 -10.45
CA PHE A 45 3.74 -5.77 -9.16
C PHE A 45 2.69 -5.91 -8.04
N ALA A 46 1.68 -5.02 -8.02
CA ALA A 46 0.58 -5.11 -7.06
C ALA A 46 -0.15 -6.45 -7.13
N ARG A 47 -0.41 -6.96 -8.35
CA ARG A 47 -1.01 -8.27 -8.55
C ARG A 47 -0.17 -9.39 -7.95
N LEU A 48 1.13 -9.37 -8.16
CA LEU A 48 2.05 -10.38 -7.60
C LEU A 48 2.08 -10.33 -6.07
N CYS A 49 2.15 -9.13 -5.49
CA CYS A 49 2.16 -8.95 -4.04
C CYS A 49 0.84 -9.42 -3.40
N ASP A 50 -0.31 -9.09 -4.01
CA ASP A 50 -1.62 -9.53 -3.51
C ASP A 50 -1.75 -11.05 -3.59
N GLN A 51 -1.32 -11.68 -4.69
CA GLN A 51 -1.27 -13.14 -4.84
C GLN A 51 -0.32 -13.81 -3.83
N ALA A 52 0.80 -13.16 -3.52
CA ALA A 52 1.74 -13.63 -2.51
C ALA A 52 1.23 -13.49 -1.06
N GLY A 53 0.09 -12.83 -0.87
CA GLY A 53 -0.58 -12.69 0.43
C GLY A 53 -0.15 -11.47 1.24
N ALA A 54 0.36 -10.41 0.62
CA ALA A 54 0.56 -9.14 1.29
C ALA A 54 -0.75 -8.66 1.93
N ASP A 55 -0.67 -8.11 3.14
CA ASP A 55 -1.83 -7.59 3.86
C ASP A 55 -2.14 -6.15 3.43
N ILE A 56 -1.09 -5.36 3.19
CA ILE A 56 -1.19 -3.96 2.79
C ILE A 56 -0.26 -3.69 1.60
N LEU A 57 -0.75 -2.95 0.62
CA LEU A 57 0.07 -2.34 -0.42
C LEU A 57 0.12 -0.83 -0.20
N LEU A 58 1.32 -0.32 0.06
CA LEU A 58 1.58 1.10 0.21
C LEU A 58 1.96 1.70 -1.14
N VAL A 59 1.24 2.72 -1.56
CA VAL A 59 1.66 3.60 -2.65
C VAL A 59 2.29 4.82 -2.01
N GLY A 60 3.63 4.81 -1.91
CA GLY A 60 4.40 5.85 -1.24
C GLY A 60 4.83 6.95 -2.21
N ASP A 61 5.04 8.16 -1.69
CA ASP A 61 5.67 9.26 -2.43
C ASP A 61 7.12 8.95 -2.84
N SER A 62 7.72 7.91 -2.24
CA SER A 62 8.97 7.29 -2.70
C SER A 62 8.96 6.88 -4.18
N LEU A 63 7.79 6.88 -4.85
CA LEU A 63 7.69 6.77 -6.31
C LEU A 63 8.54 7.83 -7.04
N GLY A 64 8.74 9.01 -6.45
CA GLY A 64 9.61 10.04 -6.98
C GLY A 64 11.03 9.51 -7.20
N MET A 65 11.55 8.82 -6.23
CA MET A 65 12.91 8.24 -6.29
C MET A 65 12.93 6.91 -7.07
N VAL A 66 12.01 6.00 -6.79
CA VAL A 66 12.05 4.63 -7.30
C VAL A 66 11.56 4.52 -8.74
N VAL A 67 10.53 5.29 -9.12
CA VAL A 67 9.92 5.21 -10.46
C VAL A 67 10.40 6.33 -11.36
N LYS A 68 10.49 7.56 -10.84
CA LYS A 68 10.88 8.74 -11.63
C LYS A 68 12.40 8.96 -11.67
N GLY A 69 13.15 8.39 -10.71
CA GLY A 69 14.60 8.59 -10.61
C GLY A 69 15.02 9.95 -10.07
N GLU A 70 14.12 10.62 -9.34
CA GLU A 70 14.42 11.89 -8.65
C GLU A 70 15.30 11.66 -7.42
N ASP A 71 16.03 12.68 -7.00
CA ASP A 71 16.92 12.59 -5.81
C ASP A 71 16.14 12.55 -4.48
N ASN A 72 14.86 12.95 -4.49
CA ASN A 72 13.99 12.99 -3.30
C ASN A 72 12.51 12.91 -3.71
N THR A 73 11.61 13.00 -2.72
CA THR A 73 10.16 12.87 -2.94
C THR A 73 9.42 14.22 -3.12
N LEU A 74 10.12 15.35 -3.00
CA LEU A 74 9.49 16.68 -2.93
C LEU A 74 8.71 17.07 -4.19
N ALA A 75 9.12 16.54 -5.36
CA ALA A 75 8.49 16.87 -6.65
C ALA A 75 7.26 16.00 -6.97
N VAL A 76 6.90 15.06 -6.08
CA VAL A 76 5.74 14.18 -6.31
C VAL A 76 4.45 14.95 -6.11
N THR A 77 3.57 14.87 -7.10
CA THR A 77 2.27 15.55 -7.09
C THR A 77 1.13 14.65 -6.62
N MET A 78 0.01 15.28 -6.22
CA MET A 78 -1.23 14.54 -5.90
C MET A 78 -1.74 13.73 -7.11
N GLU A 79 -1.60 14.26 -8.30
CA GLU A 79 -2.02 13.61 -9.55
C GLU A 79 -1.22 12.33 -9.81
N GLU A 80 0.08 12.35 -9.56
CA GLU A 80 0.94 11.17 -9.65
C GLU A 80 0.54 10.12 -8.60
N MET A 81 0.33 10.54 -7.35
CA MET A 81 -0.13 9.64 -6.30
C MET A 81 -1.47 8.98 -6.65
N ILE A 82 -2.44 9.74 -7.13
CA ILE A 82 -3.74 9.23 -7.58
C ILE A 82 -3.59 8.25 -8.74
N TYR A 83 -2.73 8.57 -9.71
CA TYR A 83 -2.46 7.69 -10.85
C TYR A 83 -1.88 6.34 -10.40
N HIS A 84 -0.87 6.36 -9.55
CA HIS A 84 -0.23 5.13 -9.06
C HIS A 84 -1.15 4.33 -8.12
N CYS A 85 -1.90 4.98 -7.23
CA CYS A 85 -2.91 4.32 -6.40
C CYS A 85 -3.95 3.59 -7.25
N ARG A 86 -4.45 4.22 -8.31
CA ARG A 86 -5.40 3.63 -9.25
C ARG A 86 -4.80 2.42 -9.99
N SER A 87 -3.53 2.51 -10.35
CA SER A 87 -2.82 1.41 -11.02
C SER A 87 -2.67 0.21 -10.09
N VAL A 88 -2.27 0.43 -8.84
CA VAL A 88 -2.17 -0.60 -7.80
C VAL A 88 -3.54 -1.23 -7.51
N ALA A 89 -4.60 -0.40 -7.39
CA ALA A 89 -5.95 -0.88 -7.17
C ALA A 89 -6.42 -1.86 -8.26
N ARG A 90 -6.17 -1.53 -9.53
CA ARG A 90 -6.47 -2.43 -10.66
C ARG A 90 -5.68 -3.75 -10.59
N GLY A 91 -4.44 -3.70 -10.12
CA GLY A 91 -3.61 -4.90 -9.94
C GLY A 91 -4.18 -5.83 -8.87
N VAL A 92 -4.61 -5.28 -7.73
CA VAL A 92 -5.25 -6.00 -6.62
C VAL A 92 -6.61 -6.56 -7.07
N GLU A 93 -7.45 -5.74 -7.72
CA GLU A 93 -8.76 -6.19 -8.27
C GLU A 93 -8.62 -7.35 -9.27
N ALA A 94 -7.56 -7.35 -10.08
CA ALA A 94 -7.27 -8.41 -11.06
C ALA A 94 -6.63 -9.68 -10.46
N ALA A 95 -6.32 -9.67 -9.16
CA ALA A 95 -5.73 -10.79 -8.43
C ALA A 95 -6.74 -11.42 -7.46
N THR A 96 -6.46 -11.37 -6.15
CA THR A 96 -7.36 -11.91 -5.13
C THR A 96 -8.30 -10.86 -4.53
N GLY A 97 -8.04 -9.58 -4.78
CA GLY A 97 -8.76 -8.46 -4.21
C GLY A 97 -8.56 -8.29 -2.70
N ARG A 98 -7.53 -8.93 -2.13
CA ARG A 98 -7.36 -9.08 -0.68
C ARG A 98 -6.65 -7.91 -0.03
N ALA A 99 -5.51 -7.47 -0.57
CA ALA A 99 -4.64 -6.48 0.04
C ALA A 99 -5.35 -5.12 0.21
N MET A 100 -5.19 -4.50 1.38
CA MET A 100 -5.63 -3.13 1.63
C MET A 100 -4.67 -2.15 0.96
N ILE A 101 -5.20 -1.14 0.29
CA ILE A 101 -4.40 -0.13 -0.40
C ILE A 101 -4.31 1.12 0.45
N VAL A 102 -3.07 1.54 0.75
CA VAL A 102 -2.77 2.77 1.48
C VAL A 102 -2.06 3.73 0.54
N GLY A 103 -2.60 4.93 0.37
CA GLY A 103 -1.97 6.00 -0.41
C GLY A 103 -1.31 7.03 0.48
N ASP A 104 -0.11 7.46 0.10
CA ASP A 104 0.63 8.49 0.82
C ASP A 104 0.20 9.89 0.36
N LEU A 105 0.09 10.82 1.30
CA LEU A 105 -0.06 12.24 0.99
C LEU A 105 1.33 12.82 0.68
N PRO A 106 1.57 13.34 -0.54
CA PRO A 106 2.88 13.88 -0.90
C PRO A 106 3.15 15.20 -0.18
N PHE A 107 4.42 15.62 -0.19
CA PHE A 107 4.86 16.87 0.42
C PHE A 107 4.02 18.07 -0.04
N MET A 108 3.68 18.96 0.89
CA MET A 108 2.83 20.16 0.71
C MET A 108 1.37 19.87 0.32
N SER A 109 0.90 18.66 0.42
CA SER A 109 -0.51 18.33 0.19
C SER A 109 -1.37 18.33 1.47
N TYR A 110 -0.73 18.52 2.65
CA TYR A 110 -1.41 18.50 3.96
C TYR A 110 -0.81 19.46 4.98
N GLN A 111 0.40 20.00 4.74
CA GLN A 111 1.11 20.81 5.73
C GLN A 111 0.59 22.25 5.82
N SER A 112 -0.04 22.78 4.77
CA SER A 112 -0.44 24.18 4.70
C SER A 112 -1.75 24.48 5.42
N ALA A 113 -2.72 23.55 5.37
CA ALA A 113 -4.03 23.73 5.98
C ALA A 113 -4.76 22.40 6.16
N GLU A 114 -5.52 22.27 7.25
CA GLU A 114 -6.31 21.09 7.56
C GLU A 114 -7.34 20.76 6.47
N ASP A 115 -8.06 21.77 5.99
CA ASP A 115 -9.04 21.61 4.90
C ASP A 115 -8.40 21.06 3.62
N GLU A 116 -7.15 21.42 3.33
CA GLU A 116 -6.41 20.90 2.19
C GLU A 116 -6.01 19.44 2.43
N ALA A 117 -5.54 19.11 3.61
CA ALA A 117 -5.23 17.74 3.99
C ALA A 117 -6.45 16.82 3.83
N VAL A 118 -7.61 17.22 4.37
CA VAL A 118 -8.87 16.47 4.27
C VAL A 118 -9.30 16.31 2.81
N ARG A 119 -9.21 17.38 2.01
CA ARG A 119 -9.56 17.34 0.58
C ARG A 119 -8.65 16.38 -0.20
N ASN A 120 -7.35 16.45 0.01
CA ASN A 120 -6.39 15.60 -0.68
C ASN A 120 -6.47 14.14 -0.23
N ALA A 121 -6.72 13.88 1.05
CA ALA A 121 -7.04 12.55 1.54
C ALA A 121 -8.30 11.99 0.85
N GLY A 122 -9.36 12.79 0.75
CA GLY A 122 -10.59 12.44 0.04
C GLY A 122 -10.36 12.13 -1.45
N ARG A 123 -9.43 12.84 -2.10
CA ARG A 123 -9.03 12.56 -3.50
C ARG A 123 -8.33 11.21 -3.64
N LEU A 124 -7.42 10.85 -2.74
CA LEU A 124 -6.78 9.53 -2.75
C LEU A 124 -7.81 8.40 -2.62
N LEU A 125 -8.79 8.55 -1.73
CA LEU A 125 -9.86 7.56 -1.55
C LEU A 125 -10.77 7.50 -2.79
N LYS A 126 -11.29 8.64 -3.24
CA LYS A 126 -12.30 8.72 -4.30
C LYS A 126 -11.73 8.47 -5.69
N GLU A 127 -10.63 9.15 -6.02
CA GLU A 127 -10.05 9.12 -7.37
C GLU A 127 -8.97 8.04 -7.49
N GLY A 128 -8.13 7.87 -6.43
CA GLY A 128 -7.04 6.90 -6.37
C GLY A 128 -7.49 5.47 -6.04
N LYS A 129 -8.69 5.29 -5.48
CA LYS A 129 -9.19 4.02 -4.93
C LYS A 129 -8.35 3.49 -3.77
N ALA A 130 -7.62 4.35 -3.07
CA ALA A 130 -6.99 4.00 -1.80
C ALA A 130 -8.08 3.72 -0.75
N GLU A 131 -7.78 2.88 0.23
CA GLU A 131 -8.71 2.50 1.31
C GLU A 131 -8.32 3.12 2.65
N ALA A 132 -7.09 3.62 2.71
CA ALA A 132 -6.58 4.46 3.79
C ALA A 132 -5.53 5.41 3.23
N VAL A 133 -5.21 6.45 4.00
CA VAL A 133 -4.17 7.42 3.66
C VAL A 133 -3.09 7.39 4.73
N LYS A 134 -1.84 7.51 4.30
CA LYS A 134 -0.71 7.79 5.20
C LYS A 134 -0.43 9.28 5.16
N LEU A 135 -0.25 9.85 6.33
CA LEU A 135 0.22 11.20 6.56
C LEU A 135 1.52 11.09 7.35
N GLU A 136 2.57 11.70 6.85
CA GLU A 136 3.88 11.67 7.48
C GLU A 136 4.15 12.96 8.23
N GLY A 137 4.32 12.85 9.55
CA GLY A 137 4.56 14.01 10.39
C GLY A 137 4.60 13.65 11.87
N GLY A 138 4.87 14.64 12.70
CA GLY A 138 4.81 14.52 14.15
C GLY A 138 3.41 14.78 14.72
N ALA A 139 3.33 14.94 16.05
CA ALA A 139 2.08 15.22 16.76
C ALA A 139 1.35 16.49 16.29
N GLU A 140 2.04 17.37 15.58
CA GLU A 140 1.47 18.60 15.02
C GLU A 140 0.48 18.33 13.88
N TYR A 141 0.53 17.13 13.29
CA TYR A 141 -0.32 16.70 12.17
C TYR A 141 -1.26 15.53 12.53
N ALA A 142 -1.34 15.18 13.82
CA ALA A 142 -2.13 14.04 14.30
C ALA A 142 -3.57 14.44 14.71
#